data_b8ce81da542ab7a58b05589dbc3ea449
#
_entry.id   b8ce81da542ab7a58b05589dbc3ea449
#
_cell.length_a   1.000
_cell.length_b   1.000
_cell.length_c   1.000
_cell.angle_alpha   90.00
_cell.angle_beta   90.00
_cell.angle_gamma   90.00
#
_symmetry.space_group_name_H-M   'P 1'
#
loop_
_entity.id
_entity.type
_entity.pdbx_description
1 polymer ?
#
loop_
_entity_poly.entity_id
_entity_poly.type
_entity_poly.pdbx_seq_one_letter_code
_entity_poly.pdbx_strand_id
1 'polypeptide(L)'
;INGYEHPQRLGSDRWAAIIGARQRALQVSPEQPPAVLAVMVGTAVTVDAVDQKGRFLGGLILPGFGLMYRALESGTAGLKVPTGEVRDFPTNTSDALMSGGADAIAGAIERSMRRLRVQCGAEPLLIMSGGAVSRLSHVHELPTRVVENLIFEGLLTLAASSGAGASAS
;
A
#
# COMPACT_ATOMS: atom_id res chain seq x y z
N ILE A 1 -0.27 16.66 6.07
CA ILE A 1 -0.57 16.70 7.52
C ILE A 1 -0.72 15.27 8.01
N ASN A 2 0.01 14.90 9.08
CA ASN A 2 -0.13 13.61 9.73
C ASN A 2 -1.42 13.61 10.60
N GLY A 3 -2.42 12.84 10.17
CA GLY A 3 -3.70 12.70 10.88
C GLY A 3 -3.74 11.50 11.84
N TYR A 4 -2.59 10.88 12.11
CA TYR A 4 -2.51 9.74 13.03
C TYR A 4 -2.76 10.19 14.48
N GLU A 5 -3.51 9.42 15.26
CA GLU A 5 -3.86 9.77 16.66
C GLU A 5 -2.62 10.02 17.51
N HIS A 6 -1.58 9.21 17.29
CA HIS A 6 -0.25 9.37 17.89
C HIS A 6 0.81 9.48 16.78
N PRO A 7 1.09 10.68 16.23
CA PRO A 7 1.97 10.86 15.08
C PRO A 7 3.35 10.22 15.21
N GLN A 8 3.90 10.17 16.42
CA GLN A 8 5.20 9.56 16.74
C GLN A 8 5.20 8.02 16.66
N ARG A 9 4.03 7.39 16.61
CA ARG A 9 3.88 5.93 16.48
C ARG A 9 3.72 5.47 15.03
N LEU A 10 3.54 6.40 14.09
CA LEU A 10 3.52 6.06 12.68
C LEU A 10 4.93 5.67 12.23
N GLY A 11 5.10 4.48 11.68
CA GLY A 11 6.40 3.99 11.20
C GLY A 11 6.98 4.94 10.14
N SER A 12 8.29 5.19 10.24
CA SER A 12 9.02 6.09 9.33
C SER A 12 8.86 5.72 7.85
N ASP A 13 8.90 4.42 7.53
CA ASP A 13 8.76 3.92 6.16
C ASP A 13 7.35 4.18 5.62
N ARG A 14 6.31 3.98 6.44
CA ARG A 14 4.94 4.31 6.07
C ARG A 14 4.78 5.80 5.80
N TRP A 15 5.34 6.63 6.69
CA TRP A 15 5.27 8.08 6.52
C TRP A 15 5.99 8.54 5.26
N ALA A 16 7.18 8.01 4.98
CA ALA A 16 7.90 8.28 3.74
C ALA A 16 7.10 7.83 2.50
N ALA A 17 6.52 6.62 2.51
CA ALA A 17 5.69 6.15 1.41
C ALA A 17 4.45 7.05 1.18
N ILE A 18 3.80 7.52 2.23
CA ILE A 18 2.67 8.46 2.18
C ILE A 18 3.09 9.78 1.51
N ILE A 19 4.26 10.32 1.88
CA ILE A 19 4.79 11.55 1.28
C ILE A 19 5.10 11.35 -0.20
N GLY A 20 5.76 10.25 -0.56
CA GLY A 20 6.05 9.90 -1.96
C GLY A 20 4.76 9.77 -2.79
N ALA A 21 3.75 9.09 -2.25
CA ALA A 21 2.46 8.94 -2.89
C ALA A 21 1.75 10.30 -3.08
N ARG A 22 1.80 11.17 -2.08
CA ARG A 22 1.26 12.54 -2.20
C ARG A 22 1.98 13.33 -3.27
N GLN A 23 3.31 13.22 -3.36
CA GLN A 23 4.09 13.89 -4.40
C GLN A 23 3.69 13.43 -5.80
N ARG A 24 3.43 12.14 -5.97
CA ARG A 24 2.91 11.58 -7.23
C ARG A 24 1.52 12.12 -7.58
N ALA A 25 0.64 12.31 -6.60
CA ALA A 25 -0.67 12.93 -6.83
C ALA A 25 -0.55 14.39 -7.30
N LEU A 26 0.37 15.16 -6.72
CA LEU A 26 0.67 16.53 -7.14
C LEU A 26 1.23 16.60 -8.57
N GLN A 27 1.98 15.60 -9.01
CA GLN A 27 2.45 15.50 -10.40
C GLN A 27 1.32 15.21 -11.38
N VAL A 28 0.24 14.53 -10.94
CA VAL A 28 -0.94 14.27 -11.78
C VAL A 28 -1.75 15.55 -11.99
N SER A 29 -1.99 16.29 -10.93
CA SER A 29 -2.71 17.56 -10.95
C SER A 29 -2.20 18.46 -9.81
N PRO A 30 -1.35 19.46 -10.12
CA PRO A 30 -0.79 20.34 -9.09
C PRO A 30 -1.84 21.16 -8.33
N GLU A 31 -2.86 21.65 -9.03
CA GLU A 31 -3.90 22.50 -8.46
C GLU A 31 -4.99 21.72 -7.74
N GLN A 32 -5.34 20.56 -8.27
CA GLN A 32 -6.40 19.68 -7.73
C GLN A 32 -5.93 18.24 -7.65
N PRO A 33 -4.94 17.95 -6.79
CA PRO A 33 -4.40 16.61 -6.68
C PRO A 33 -5.45 15.62 -6.16
N PRO A 34 -5.56 14.42 -6.77
CA PRO A 34 -6.48 13.40 -6.30
C PRO A 34 -6.14 12.92 -4.88
N ALA A 35 -7.12 12.36 -4.18
CA ALA A 35 -6.85 11.51 -3.03
C ALA A 35 -6.02 10.29 -3.47
N VAL A 36 -5.23 9.73 -2.56
CA VAL A 36 -4.31 8.62 -2.87
C VAL A 36 -4.50 7.49 -1.89
N LEU A 37 -4.54 6.27 -2.40
CA LEU A 37 -4.31 5.07 -1.62
C LEU A 37 -2.88 4.58 -1.92
N ALA A 38 -2.00 4.68 -0.92
CA ALA A 38 -0.63 4.19 -1.00
C ALA A 38 -0.55 2.77 -0.44
N VAL A 39 -0.08 1.83 -1.24
CA VAL A 39 0.02 0.41 -0.85
C VAL A 39 1.47 -0.05 -0.96
N MET A 40 2.01 -0.54 0.15
CA MET A 40 3.33 -1.17 0.20
C MET A 40 3.18 -2.67 0.35
N VAL A 41 3.70 -3.46 -0.59
CA VAL A 41 3.57 -4.93 -0.61
C VAL A 41 4.94 -5.56 -0.33
N GLY A 42 5.22 -5.77 0.95
CA GLY A 42 6.48 -6.35 1.45
C GLY A 42 6.26 -7.49 2.44
N THR A 43 7.11 -7.57 3.47
CA THR A 43 6.95 -8.50 4.61
C THR A 43 5.63 -8.27 5.33
N ALA A 44 5.28 -7.01 5.56
CA ALA A 44 3.92 -6.59 5.86
C ALA A 44 3.34 -5.86 4.64
N VAL A 45 2.03 -5.83 4.52
CA VAL A 45 1.31 -4.98 3.57
C VAL A 45 0.70 -3.83 4.33
N THR A 46 0.96 -2.60 3.86
CA THR A 46 0.29 -1.42 4.39
C THR A 46 -0.59 -0.80 3.31
N VAL A 47 -1.76 -0.31 3.71
CA VAL A 47 -2.75 0.33 2.82
C VAL A 47 -3.13 1.65 3.47
N ASP A 48 -2.60 2.75 2.98
CA ASP A 48 -2.61 4.06 3.62
C ASP A 48 -3.37 5.09 2.77
N ALA A 49 -4.39 5.73 3.37
CA ALA A 49 -5.27 6.67 2.68
C ALA A 49 -4.88 8.13 2.96
N VAL A 50 -4.78 8.92 1.90
CA VAL A 50 -4.47 10.36 1.93
C VAL A 50 -5.54 11.11 1.15
N ASP A 51 -6.12 12.16 1.73
CA ASP A 51 -7.11 12.99 1.04
C ASP A 51 -6.49 13.97 0.03
N GLN A 52 -7.34 14.68 -0.71
CA GLN A 52 -6.93 15.70 -1.71
C GLN A 52 -6.12 16.85 -1.09
N LYS A 53 -6.28 17.11 0.20
CA LYS A 53 -5.54 18.15 0.93
C LYS A 53 -4.19 17.65 1.45
N GLY A 54 -3.85 16.39 1.22
CA GLY A 54 -2.62 15.76 1.70
C GLY A 54 -2.66 15.39 3.18
N ARG A 55 -3.86 15.22 3.77
CA ARG A 55 -4.03 14.72 5.12
C ARG A 55 -4.05 13.20 5.11
N PHE A 56 -3.22 12.58 5.92
CA PHE A 56 -3.28 11.16 6.18
C PHE A 56 -4.54 10.83 7.00
N LEU A 57 -5.40 9.99 6.46
CA LEU A 57 -6.69 9.63 7.05
C LEU A 57 -6.62 8.37 7.92
N GLY A 58 -5.54 7.60 7.78
CA GLY A 58 -5.35 6.31 8.43
C GLY A 58 -5.12 5.20 7.42
N GLY A 59 -4.89 4.00 7.91
CA GLY A 59 -4.59 2.87 7.03
C GLY A 59 -4.69 1.53 7.72
N LEU A 60 -4.38 0.48 6.97
CA LEU A 60 -4.40 -0.91 7.40
C LEU A 60 -2.98 -1.47 7.38
N ILE A 61 -2.73 -2.45 8.24
CA ILE A 61 -1.53 -3.29 8.22
C ILE A 61 -1.99 -4.74 8.16
N LEU A 62 -1.51 -5.47 7.17
CA LEU A 62 -1.76 -6.89 6.99
C LEU A 62 -0.43 -7.64 6.93
N PRO A 63 -0.40 -8.93 7.26
CA PRO A 63 0.75 -9.76 6.96
C PRO A 63 0.93 -9.86 5.44
N GLY A 64 2.16 -9.79 4.96
CA GLY A 64 2.46 -10.08 3.56
C GLY A 64 2.44 -11.58 3.29
N PHE A 65 2.55 -11.97 2.01
CA PHE A 65 2.45 -13.37 1.57
C PHE A 65 3.31 -14.34 2.38
N GLY A 66 4.59 -13.99 2.63
CA GLY A 66 5.49 -14.85 3.39
C GLY A 66 5.11 -15.02 4.85
N LEU A 67 4.51 -13.99 5.49
CA LEU A 67 4.02 -14.10 6.86
C LEU A 67 2.74 -14.93 6.92
N MET A 68 1.81 -14.74 5.99
CA MET A 68 0.57 -15.54 5.90
C MET A 68 0.90 -17.02 5.72
N TYR A 69 1.82 -17.33 4.79
CA TYR A 69 2.26 -18.69 4.53
C TYR A 69 2.87 -19.34 5.78
N ARG A 70 3.85 -18.68 6.42
CA ARG A 70 4.49 -19.21 7.64
C ARG A 70 3.51 -19.38 8.80
N ALA A 71 2.55 -18.47 8.95
CA ALA A 71 1.55 -18.59 10.01
C ALA A 71 0.67 -19.84 9.83
N LEU A 72 0.27 -20.14 8.60
CA LEU A 72 -0.51 -21.33 8.30
C LEU A 72 0.33 -22.60 8.36
N GLU A 73 1.59 -22.58 7.91
CA GLU A 73 2.53 -23.70 8.02
C GLU A 73 2.80 -24.07 9.50
N SER A 74 3.01 -23.08 10.37
CA SER A 74 3.28 -23.30 11.78
C SER A 74 2.03 -23.63 12.61
N GLY A 75 0.87 -23.15 12.20
CA GLY A 75 -0.41 -23.35 12.89
C GLY A 75 -1.16 -24.63 12.50
N THR A 76 -0.72 -25.33 11.47
CA THR A 76 -1.39 -26.55 10.97
C THR A 76 -0.40 -27.70 10.83
N ALA A 77 -0.77 -28.88 11.31
CA ALA A 77 0.07 -30.07 11.20
C ALA A 77 0.25 -30.47 9.71
N GLY A 78 1.44 -30.27 9.15
CA GLY A 78 1.84 -30.82 7.85
C GLY A 78 1.63 -29.96 6.62
N LEU A 79 1.41 -28.64 6.75
CA LEU A 79 1.22 -27.73 5.61
C LEU A 79 2.56 -27.32 4.94
N LYS A 80 3.51 -28.25 4.81
CA LYS A 80 4.73 -28.05 4.02
C LYS A 80 4.45 -28.31 2.56
N VAL A 81 3.93 -27.29 1.87
CA VAL A 81 3.63 -27.39 0.43
C VAL A 81 4.50 -26.41 -0.36
N PRO A 82 4.85 -26.72 -1.62
CA PRO A 82 5.57 -25.78 -2.46
C PRO A 82 4.77 -24.50 -2.69
N THR A 83 5.44 -23.44 -3.13
CA THR A 83 4.78 -22.20 -3.51
C THR A 83 3.81 -22.46 -4.66
N GLY A 84 2.54 -22.06 -4.48
CA GLY A 84 1.49 -22.20 -5.50
C GLY A 84 1.40 -20.96 -6.41
N GLU A 85 0.46 -21.05 -7.35
CA GLU A 85 0.08 -19.95 -8.23
C GLU A 85 -1.26 -19.35 -7.79
N VAL A 86 -1.50 -18.09 -8.16
CA VAL A 86 -2.79 -17.44 -7.94
C VAL A 86 -3.79 -17.95 -8.99
N ARG A 87 -4.93 -18.43 -8.55
CA ARG A 87 -6.03 -18.99 -9.36
C ARG A 87 -7.37 -18.49 -8.83
N ASP A 88 -8.36 -18.29 -9.69
CA ASP A 88 -9.71 -17.88 -9.28
C ASP A 88 -10.37 -18.93 -8.37
N PHE A 89 -10.26 -20.20 -8.75
CA PHE A 89 -10.79 -21.33 -7.99
C PHE A 89 -9.72 -22.43 -7.90
N PRO A 90 -8.79 -22.32 -6.92
CA PRO A 90 -7.71 -23.29 -6.78
C PRO A 90 -8.22 -24.67 -6.33
N THR A 91 -7.67 -25.72 -6.91
CA THR A 91 -8.03 -27.12 -6.64
C THR A 91 -6.94 -27.90 -5.91
N ASN A 92 -5.90 -27.25 -5.44
CA ASN A 92 -4.83 -27.81 -4.61
C ASN A 92 -4.42 -26.83 -3.51
N THR A 93 -3.79 -27.34 -2.45
CA THR A 93 -3.46 -26.58 -1.25
C THR A 93 -2.46 -25.44 -1.51
N SER A 94 -1.46 -25.66 -2.36
CA SER A 94 -0.46 -24.63 -2.70
C SER A 94 -1.09 -23.42 -3.35
N ASP A 95 -1.91 -23.63 -4.36
CA ASP A 95 -2.62 -22.56 -5.07
C ASP A 95 -3.68 -21.91 -4.17
N ALA A 96 -4.37 -22.69 -3.34
CA ALA A 96 -5.36 -22.17 -2.39
C ALA A 96 -4.74 -21.22 -1.38
N LEU A 97 -3.55 -21.54 -0.85
CA LEU A 97 -2.81 -20.65 0.06
C LEU A 97 -2.38 -19.36 -0.64
N MET A 98 -1.84 -19.47 -1.85
CA MET A 98 -1.37 -18.31 -2.62
C MET A 98 -2.54 -17.41 -3.03
N SER A 99 -3.62 -18.00 -3.53
CA SER A 99 -4.82 -17.26 -3.96
C SER A 99 -5.51 -16.58 -2.77
N GLY A 100 -5.67 -17.29 -1.65
CA GLY A 100 -6.26 -16.74 -0.44
C GLY A 100 -5.47 -15.54 0.12
N GLY A 101 -4.14 -15.59 0.07
CA GLY A 101 -3.29 -14.46 0.44
C GLY A 101 -3.44 -13.27 -0.52
N ALA A 102 -3.50 -13.53 -1.82
CA ALA A 102 -3.70 -12.51 -2.84
C ALA A 102 -5.07 -11.84 -2.70
N ASP A 103 -6.14 -12.63 -2.56
CA ASP A 103 -7.51 -12.13 -2.39
C ASP A 103 -7.70 -11.34 -1.10
N ALA A 104 -7.06 -11.76 0.00
CA ALA A 104 -7.11 -11.02 1.26
C ALA A 104 -6.51 -9.61 1.11
N ILE A 105 -5.38 -9.50 0.40
CA ILE A 105 -4.71 -8.22 0.16
C ILE A 105 -5.51 -7.39 -0.86
N ALA A 106 -5.91 -7.97 -1.99
CA ALA A 106 -6.69 -7.28 -3.03
C ALA A 106 -8.02 -6.77 -2.49
N GLY A 107 -8.75 -7.59 -1.75
CA GLY A 107 -10.01 -7.21 -1.12
C GLY A 107 -9.85 -6.07 -0.10
N ALA A 108 -8.75 -6.02 0.65
CA ALA A 108 -8.44 -4.91 1.55
C ALA A 108 -8.17 -3.61 0.77
N ILE A 109 -7.46 -3.68 -0.36
CA ILE A 109 -7.19 -2.54 -1.26
C ILE A 109 -8.50 -2.03 -1.86
N GLU A 110 -9.30 -2.88 -2.48
CA GLU A 110 -10.56 -2.53 -3.11
C GLU A 110 -11.55 -1.90 -2.12
N ARG A 111 -11.66 -2.49 -0.93
CA ARG A 111 -12.50 -1.95 0.15
C ARG A 111 -12.02 -0.58 0.60
N SER A 112 -10.72 -0.36 0.69
CA SER A 112 -10.13 0.93 1.06
C SER A 112 -10.31 1.97 -0.03
N MET A 113 -10.13 1.61 -1.31
CA MET A 113 -10.41 2.47 -2.46
C MET A 113 -11.88 2.93 -2.47
N ARG A 114 -12.82 2.00 -2.27
CA ARG A 114 -14.24 2.33 -2.21
C ARG A 114 -14.57 3.31 -1.07
N ARG A 115 -13.99 3.09 0.13
CA ARG A 115 -14.17 3.99 1.27
C ARG A 115 -13.60 5.38 0.99
N LEU A 116 -12.39 5.44 0.43
CA LEU A 116 -11.73 6.69 0.10
C LEU A 116 -12.49 7.46 -0.98
N ARG A 117 -13.00 6.78 -2.01
CA ARG A 117 -13.86 7.37 -3.05
C ARG A 117 -15.10 8.01 -2.44
N VAL A 118 -15.80 7.30 -1.55
CA VAL A 118 -17.00 7.84 -0.87
C VAL A 118 -16.66 9.04 -0.01
N GLN A 119 -15.57 8.99 0.75
CA GLN A 119 -15.15 10.06 1.64
C GLN A 119 -14.70 11.32 0.91
N CYS A 120 -14.03 11.17 -0.23
CA CYS A 120 -13.45 12.27 -0.99
C CYS A 120 -14.34 12.76 -2.14
N GLY A 121 -15.41 12.03 -2.48
CA GLY A 121 -16.34 12.38 -3.56
C GLY A 121 -15.75 12.32 -4.96
N ALA A 122 -14.57 11.72 -5.14
CA ALA A 122 -13.86 11.59 -6.41
C ALA A 122 -13.04 10.30 -6.45
N GLU A 123 -12.65 9.89 -7.67
CA GLU A 123 -11.82 8.68 -7.86
C GLU A 123 -10.41 8.89 -7.30
N PRO A 124 -9.98 8.07 -6.32
CA PRO A 124 -8.62 8.17 -5.79
C PRO A 124 -7.60 7.56 -6.73
N LEU A 125 -6.36 7.98 -6.62
CA LEU A 125 -5.21 7.37 -7.28
C LEU A 125 -4.71 6.19 -6.44
N LEU A 126 -4.63 4.99 -7.01
CA LEU A 126 -3.98 3.83 -6.40
C LEU A 126 -2.51 3.80 -6.80
N ILE A 127 -1.64 3.87 -5.80
CA ILE A 127 -0.18 3.72 -5.97
C ILE A 127 0.29 2.52 -5.19
N MET A 128 0.99 1.61 -5.86
CA MET A 128 1.55 0.40 -5.24
C MET A 128 3.06 0.37 -5.39
N SER A 129 3.73 -0.11 -4.34
CA SER A 129 5.18 -0.31 -4.34
C SER A 129 5.53 -1.55 -3.50
N GLY A 130 6.73 -2.09 -3.71
CA GLY A 130 7.23 -3.26 -2.98
C GLY A 130 7.42 -4.48 -3.85
N GLY A 131 8.28 -5.38 -3.40
CA GLY A 131 8.77 -6.52 -4.20
C GLY A 131 7.72 -7.59 -4.55
N ALA A 132 6.56 -7.60 -3.90
CA ALA A 132 5.52 -8.59 -4.14
C ALA A 132 4.28 -8.02 -4.88
N VAL A 133 4.35 -6.78 -5.40
CA VAL A 133 3.25 -6.14 -6.16
C VAL A 133 2.82 -6.98 -7.36
N SER A 134 3.76 -7.61 -8.06
CA SER A 134 3.48 -8.44 -9.24
C SER A 134 2.52 -9.62 -8.96
N ARG A 135 2.46 -10.10 -7.71
CA ARG A 135 1.53 -11.17 -7.30
C ARG A 135 0.08 -10.72 -7.23
N LEU A 136 -0.16 -9.40 -7.23
CA LEU A 136 -1.50 -8.80 -7.18
C LEU A 136 -1.99 -8.33 -8.55
N SER A 137 -1.14 -8.31 -9.58
CA SER A 137 -1.45 -7.72 -10.89
C SER A 137 -2.62 -8.39 -11.63
N HIS A 138 -3.02 -9.60 -11.23
CA HIS A 138 -4.12 -10.35 -11.84
C HIS A 138 -5.35 -10.49 -10.93
N VAL A 139 -5.30 -9.90 -9.72
CA VAL A 139 -6.31 -10.14 -8.68
C VAL A 139 -7.25 -8.93 -8.49
N HIS A 140 -6.88 -7.77 -8.98
CA HIS A 140 -7.74 -6.57 -8.95
C HIS A 140 -7.76 -5.88 -10.32
N GLU A 141 -8.91 -5.31 -10.67
CA GLU A 141 -9.13 -4.58 -11.93
C GLU A 141 -8.91 -3.05 -11.78
N LEU A 142 -8.44 -2.60 -10.62
CA LEU A 142 -8.29 -1.18 -10.34
C LEU A 142 -7.12 -0.58 -11.14
N PRO A 143 -7.30 0.58 -11.78
CA PRO A 143 -6.21 1.32 -12.41
C PRO A 143 -5.12 1.64 -11.39
N THR A 144 -3.94 1.05 -11.57
CA THR A 144 -2.85 1.09 -10.58
C THR A 144 -1.60 1.72 -11.17
N ARG A 145 -0.95 2.60 -10.41
CA ARG A 145 0.41 3.07 -10.70
C ARG A 145 1.40 2.31 -9.82
N VAL A 146 2.25 1.51 -10.43
CA VAL A 146 3.34 0.83 -9.73
C VAL A 146 4.56 1.75 -9.71
N VAL A 147 5.12 1.94 -8.52
CA VAL A 147 6.31 2.76 -8.27
C VAL A 147 7.36 1.88 -7.61
N GLU A 148 8.56 1.87 -8.16
CA GLU A 148 9.63 0.96 -7.73
C GLU A 148 10.10 1.26 -6.29
N ASN A 149 10.32 2.53 -5.95
CA ASN A 149 10.88 2.98 -4.67
C ASN A 149 10.11 4.15 -4.04
N LEU A 150 8.86 3.93 -3.70
CA LEU A 150 7.98 4.97 -3.16
C LEU A 150 8.50 5.58 -1.86
N ILE A 151 9.11 4.78 -0.98
CA ILE A 151 9.74 5.24 0.27
C ILE A 151 10.88 6.20 -0.05
N PHE A 152 11.74 5.84 -1.00
CA PHE A 152 12.88 6.67 -1.37
C PHE A 152 12.45 8.01 -1.97
N GLU A 153 11.41 8.02 -2.80
CA GLU A 153 10.81 9.26 -3.32
C GLU A 153 10.31 10.18 -2.21
N GLY A 154 9.67 9.60 -1.18
CA GLY A 154 9.23 10.35 -0.01
C GLY A 154 10.38 10.93 0.80
N LEU A 155 11.47 10.17 0.99
CA LEU A 155 12.67 10.63 1.67
C LEU A 155 13.36 11.78 0.92
N LEU A 156 13.45 11.69 -0.41
CA LEU A 156 13.98 12.78 -1.24
C LEU A 156 13.14 14.06 -1.10
N THR A 157 11.81 13.92 -1.08
CA THR A 157 10.90 15.04 -0.89
C THR A 157 11.09 15.71 0.47
N LEU A 158 11.27 14.92 1.54
CA LEU A 158 11.56 15.43 2.88
C LEU A 158 12.91 16.15 2.94
N ALA A 159 13.95 15.57 2.35
CA ALA A 159 15.29 16.17 2.32
C ALA A 159 15.28 17.52 1.59
N ALA A 160 14.59 17.62 0.45
CA ALA A 160 14.46 18.85 -0.32
C ALA A 160 13.72 19.96 0.49
N SER A 161 12.67 19.59 1.22
CA SER A 161 11.92 20.55 2.05
C SER A 161 12.72 21.03 3.28
N SER A 162 13.59 20.19 3.85
CA SER A 162 14.44 20.56 4.97
C SER A 162 15.61 21.47 4.55
N GLY A 163 16.16 21.29 3.33
CA GLY A 163 17.22 22.14 2.79
C GLY A 163 16.76 23.55 2.41
N ALA A 164 15.51 23.72 2.00
CA ALA A 164 14.96 25.03 1.65
C ALA A 164 14.74 25.94 2.88
N GLY A 165 14.62 25.37 4.07
CA GLY A 165 14.50 26.15 5.33
C GLY A 165 15.83 26.64 5.91
N ALA A 166 16.97 26.08 5.48
CA ALA A 166 18.29 26.43 6.02
C ALA A 166 18.99 27.58 5.26
N SER A 167 18.45 28.01 4.12
CA SER A 167 19.02 29.09 3.30
C SER A 167 18.33 30.46 3.49
N ALA A 168 17.42 30.60 4.46
CA ALA A 168 16.64 31.82 4.73
C ALA A 168 16.93 32.44 6.12
N SER A 169 18.11 32.17 6.69
CA SER A 169 18.56 32.81 7.96
C SER A 169 19.88 33.55 7.78
#